data_37e47007f19efd9b158155a848a4503e
#
_entry.id   37e47007f19efd9b158155a848a4503e
#
_cell.length_a   1.000
_cell.length_b   1.000
_cell.length_c   1.000
_cell.angle_alpha   90.00
_cell.angle_beta   90.00
_cell.angle_gamma   90.00
#
_symmetry.space_group_name_H-M   'P 1'
#
loop_
_entity.id
_entity.type
_entity.pdbx_description
1 polymer ?
#
loop_
_entity_poly.entity_id
_entity_poly.type
_entity_poly.pdbx_seq_one_letter_code
_entity_poly.pdbx_strand_id
1 'polypeptide(L)'
;MITRTTLKRSFYQDSVALMGLARELRTGAGVRETAALMGTPANQALMADAGLLTEEARAAGPNDLVIVVQTDSAAEAEAALARAESLLTARRARVEASGRRLPRTLDSAVRRLEGANLALISLPGVFAAAEARKALRRGLHVMLFSDNVALEDEIALKRLAAERGLLLMGPDCGTAYLGGVPLGFANVVPRGRIGLVAASGTGLQQVMTLLAAAGEGVSQAVGVGGRDMSERVGAPMTLAALEALGADPATELIVVVGKPPAPAVRAKVEARLHALGKPAVVAMLGREVTAGRSGPLTTVATLEDAAAATVARRRGRAWEPRAFSDAAAARQRVKEFRAARGTGAAVVRGLFAGGTLAYEALLILEPLLGVDSVGGNLGGHGGGPHRVLDLGADEYTVGRAHPMLDAALRVEEIQRAAKEPDTAVLLLDVVLGHGAAVDPAGDIAPALEAARRHAQAHGRGLAVVASVVGTTADPQGLAAQTARLEAAGAWVLPSNAQAARAAACIAGEPRVAEALLDGGA
;
A
#
# COMPACT_ATOMS: atom_id res chain seq x y z
N MET A 1 35.65 0.71 -6.47
CA MET A 1 34.41 1.05 -5.77
C MET A 1 34.80 1.63 -4.41
N ILE A 2 34.31 2.82 -4.08
CA ILE A 2 34.70 3.58 -2.88
C ILE A 2 33.45 3.88 -2.08
N THR A 3 33.46 3.54 -0.80
CA THR A 3 32.38 3.87 0.13
C THR A 3 32.82 5.01 1.04
N ARG A 4 31.99 6.04 1.18
CA ARG A 4 32.19 7.19 2.06
C ARG A 4 30.96 7.45 2.91
N THR A 5 31.20 7.88 4.14
CA THR A 5 30.15 8.16 5.12
C THR A 5 30.23 9.60 5.61
N THR A 6 29.10 10.23 5.79
CA THR A 6 28.97 11.45 6.59
C THR A 6 28.03 11.18 7.76
N LEU A 7 28.50 11.50 8.97
CA LEU A 7 27.74 11.39 10.21
C LEU A 7 27.37 12.78 10.73
N LYS A 8 26.07 13.05 10.90
CA LYS A 8 25.57 14.25 11.55
C LYS A 8 24.97 13.92 12.91
N ARG A 9 25.68 14.29 13.95
CA ARG A 9 25.27 13.98 15.33
C ARG A 9 24.04 14.79 15.75
N SER A 10 23.12 14.15 16.47
CA SER A 10 21.87 14.74 16.99
C SER A 10 21.09 15.49 15.89
N PHE A 11 21.09 14.95 14.69
CA PHE A 11 20.43 15.53 13.52
C PHE A 11 19.30 14.61 13.04
N TYR A 12 18.17 14.69 13.73
CA TYR A 12 17.00 13.89 13.38
C TYR A 12 16.34 14.39 12.08
N GLN A 13 16.00 13.46 11.23
CA GLN A 13 15.15 13.66 10.06
C GLN A 13 14.10 12.54 9.99
N ASP A 14 12.92 12.85 9.47
CA ASP A 14 11.91 11.85 9.23
C ASP A 14 12.30 10.91 8.06
N SER A 15 11.77 9.68 8.09
CA SER A 15 12.11 8.64 7.12
C SER A 15 11.81 9.06 5.68
N VAL A 16 10.68 9.75 5.44
CA VAL A 16 10.28 10.18 4.09
C VAL A 16 11.27 11.20 3.53
N ALA A 17 11.74 12.11 4.40
CA ALA A 17 12.79 13.07 4.04
C ALA A 17 14.10 12.39 3.68
N LEU A 18 14.51 11.39 4.47
CA LEU A 18 15.74 10.64 4.24
C LEU A 18 15.67 9.77 2.99
N MET A 19 14.54 9.15 2.74
CA MET A 19 14.27 8.39 1.51
C MET A 19 14.34 9.31 0.28
N GLY A 20 13.74 10.51 0.36
CA GLY A 20 13.85 11.52 -0.70
C GLY A 20 15.30 11.94 -0.95
N LEU A 21 16.07 12.14 0.11
CA LEU A 21 17.50 12.45 0.02
C LEU A 21 18.29 11.32 -0.65
N ALA A 22 18.12 10.09 -0.19
CA ALA A 22 18.79 8.92 -0.77
C ALA A 22 18.46 8.77 -2.27
N ARG A 23 17.19 8.95 -2.65
CA ARG A 23 16.77 8.92 -4.06
C ARG A 23 17.46 10.01 -4.89
N GLU A 24 17.49 11.24 -4.39
CA GLU A 24 18.17 12.33 -5.11
C GLU A 24 19.67 12.10 -5.24
N LEU A 25 20.31 11.50 -4.24
CA LEU A 25 21.73 11.16 -4.31
C LEU A 25 22.00 10.04 -5.33
N ARG A 26 21.12 9.06 -5.43
CA ARG A 26 21.24 7.95 -6.39
C ARG A 26 21.23 8.41 -7.85
N THR A 27 20.59 9.55 -8.16
CA THR A 27 20.64 10.15 -9.51
C THR A 27 21.96 10.84 -9.85
N GLY A 28 22.91 10.93 -8.90
CA GLY A 28 24.23 11.52 -9.10
C GLY A 28 25.11 10.66 -10.01
N ALA A 29 25.96 11.32 -10.81
CA ALA A 29 26.91 10.62 -11.67
C ALA A 29 27.85 9.74 -10.83
N GLY A 30 28.06 8.49 -11.23
CA GLY A 30 28.95 7.54 -10.58
C GLY A 30 28.46 6.98 -9.25
N VAL A 31 27.27 7.36 -8.76
CA VAL A 31 26.69 6.80 -7.54
C VAL A 31 26.08 5.43 -7.86
N ARG A 32 26.62 4.40 -7.21
CA ARG A 32 26.15 3.00 -7.35
C ARG A 32 25.09 2.66 -6.32
N GLU A 33 25.40 2.98 -5.04
CA GLU A 33 24.49 2.76 -3.93
C GLU A 33 24.58 3.93 -2.94
N THR A 34 23.48 4.15 -2.20
CA THR A 34 23.43 5.19 -1.18
C THR A 34 22.43 4.81 -0.08
N ALA A 35 22.74 5.16 1.14
CA ALA A 35 21.84 5.11 2.28
C ALA A 35 21.84 6.47 3.00
N ALA A 36 20.64 6.93 3.37
CA ALA A 36 20.47 8.07 4.25
C ALA A 36 19.49 7.65 5.35
N LEU A 37 19.99 7.34 6.54
CA LEU A 37 19.25 6.66 7.61
C LEU A 37 19.62 7.25 8.97
N MET A 38 18.73 7.14 9.94
CA MET A 38 19.07 7.36 11.36
C MET A 38 19.92 6.20 11.88
N GLY A 39 20.91 6.47 12.75
CA GLY A 39 21.86 5.48 13.28
C GLY A 39 21.27 4.51 14.31
N THR A 40 20.04 4.03 14.12
CA THR A 40 19.41 3.02 14.99
C THR A 40 20.03 1.64 14.76
N PRO A 41 20.01 0.71 15.75
CA PRO A 41 20.52 -0.65 15.57
C PRO A 41 19.89 -1.38 14.36
N ALA A 42 18.60 -1.20 14.14
CA ALA A 42 17.90 -1.76 12.99
C ALA A 42 18.47 -1.22 11.66
N ASN A 43 18.63 0.08 11.53
CA ASN A 43 19.20 0.71 10.34
C ASN A 43 20.69 0.35 10.13
N GLN A 44 21.44 0.13 11.20
CA GLN A 44 22.82 -0.36 11.10
C GLN A 44 22.88 -1.80 10.57
N ALA A 45 21.97 -2.69 11.02
CA ALA A 45 21.85 -4.04 10.47
C ALA A 45 21.58 -4.01 8.97
N LEU A 46 20.70 -3.10 8.52
CA LEU A 46 20.37 -2.91 7.10
C LEU A 46 21.54 -2.44 6.27
N MET A 47 22.28 -1.44 6.78
CA MET A 47 23.48 -0.98 6.10
C MET A 47 24.53 -2.11 6.02
N ALA A 48 24.56 -3.02 7.01
CA ALA A 48 25.43 -4.20 6.98
C ALA A 48 25.01 -5.19 5.87
N ASP A 49 23.72 -5.50 5.79
CA ASP A 49 23.16 -6.40 4.76
C ASP A 49 23.35 -5.85 3.34
N ALA A 50 23.26 -4.52 3.19
CA ALA A 50 23.52 -3.83 1.93
C ALA A 50 25.02 -3.60 1.62
N GLY A 51 25.93 -4.03 2.50
CA GLY A 51 27.37 -3.78 2.33
C GLY A 51 27.78 -2.31 2.45
N LEU A 52 26.97 -1.49 3.12
CA LEU A 52 27.17 -0.05 3.29
C LEU A 52 27.57 0.35 4.72
N LEU A 53 27.66 -0.59 5.66
CA LEU A 53 27.97 -0.29 7.06
C LEU A 53 29.47 -0.04 7.23
N THR A 54 29.87 1.22 7.29
CA THR A 54 31.23 1.63 7.64
C THR A 54 31.44 1.70 9.17
N GLU A 55 32.68 1.87 9.63
CA GLU A 55 32.96 2.05 11.06
C GLU A 55 32.29 3.30 11.63
N GLU A 56 32.28 4.41 10.87
CA GLU A 56 31.60 5.63 11.25
C GLU A 56 30.08 5.42 11.38
N ALA A 57 29.47 4.69 10.44
CA ALA A 57 28.05 4.35 10.48
C ALA A 57 27.71 3.47 11.68
N ARG A 58 28.60 2.54 12.04
CA ARG A 58 28.45 1.67 13.23
C ARG A 58 28.53 2.45 14.54
N ALA A 59 29.32 3.51 14.58
CA ALA A 59 29.49 4.38 15.75
C ALA A 59 28.35 5.40 15.93
N ALA A 60 27.39 5.45 15.01
CA ALA A 60 26.25 6.37 15.06
C ALA A 60 25.22 5.94 16.13
N GLY A 61 24.71 6.91 16.86
CA GLY A 61 23.59 6.71 17.79
C GLY A 61 22.22 6.88 17.11
N PRO A 62 21.13 6.48 17.79
CA PRO A 62 19.78 6.51 17.21
C PRO A 62 19.28 7.90 16.74
N ASN A 63 19.86 8.97 17.29
CA ASN A 63 19.53 10.35 16.94
C ASN A 63 20.49 10.97 15.91
N ASP A 64 21.45 10.21 15.43
CA ASP A 64 22.43 10.66 14.46
C ASP A 64 21.97 10.31 13.04
N LEU A 65 22.10 11.23 12.11
CA LEU A 65 21.89 10.96 10.69
C LEU A 65 23.17 10.39 10.08
N VAL A 66 23.04 9.25 9.43
CA VAL A 66 24.11 8.57 8.68
C VAL A 66 23.78 8.67 7.19
N ILE A 67 24.72 9.20 6.41
CA ILE A 67 24.64 9.22 4.94
C ILE A 67 25.83 8.45 4.41
N VAL A 68 25.57 7.38 3.67
CA VAL A 68 26.60 6.55 3.04
C VAL A 68 26.41 6.60 1.54
N VAL A 69 27.48 6.77 0.80
CA VAL A 69 27.49 6.71 -0.66
C VAL A 69 28.57 5.74 -1.12
N GLN A 70 28.23 4.94 -2.11
CA GLN A 70 29.16 4.04 -2.80
C GLN A 70 29.26 4.47 -4.26
N THR A 71 30.50 4.75 -4.72
CA THR A 71 30.77 5.35 -6.03
C THR A 71 31.95 4.69 -6.71
N ASP A 72 32.17 5.03 -7.97
CA ASP A 72 33.31 4.52 -8.74
C ASP A 72 34.62 5.24 -8.39
N SER A 73 34.55 6.52 -7.95
CA SER A 73 35.72 7.33 -7.61
C SER A 73 35.52 8.15 -6.31
N ALA A 74 36.61 8.57 -5.69
CA ALA A 74 36.58 9.42 -4.49
C ALA A 74 35.96 10.81 -4.78
N ALA A 75 36.21 11.36 -5.95
CA ALA A 75 35.67 12.66 -6.35
C ALA A 75 34.12 12.63 -6.49
N GLU A 76 33.58 11.55 -7.02
CA GLU A 76 32.12 11.34 -7.10
C GLU A 76 31.50 11.18 -5.72
N ALA A 77 32.18 10.47 -4.80
CA ALA A 77 31.71 10.34 -3.42
C ALA A 77 31.66 11.70 -2.70
N GLU A 78 32.70 12.51 -2.84
CA GLU A 78 32.76 13.88 -2.26
C GLU A 78 31.67 14.76 -2.87
N ALA A 79 31.47 14.71 -4.17
CA ALA A 79 30.41 15.46 -4.86
C ALA A 79 29.00 15.04 -4.39
N ALA A 80 28.76 13.74 -4.23
CA ALA A 80 27.48 13.23 -3.73
C ALA A 80 27.23 13.65 -2.27
N LEU A 81 28.22 13.59 -1.40
CA LEU A 81 28.11 14.05 0.00
C LEU A 81 27.93 15.57 0.10
N ALA A 82 28.64 16.36 -0.73
CA ALA A 82 28.43 17.81 -0.82
C ALA A 82 27.01 18.15 -1.29
N ARG A 83 26.47 17.39 -2.25
CA ARG A 83 25.09 17.53 -2.69
C ARG A 83 24.10 17.21 -1.56
N ALA A 84 24.35 16.15 -0.79
CA ALA A 84 23.54 15.82 0.39
C ALA A 84 23.48 16.98 1.38
N GLU A 85 24.63 17.58 1.67
CA GLU A 85 24.73 18.74 2.57
C GLU A 85 23.94 19.94 2.04
N SER A 86 24.07 20.23 0.74
CA SER A 86 23.33 21.31 0.07
C SER A 86 21.82 21.10 0.17
N LEU A 87 21.33 19.89 -0.09
CA LEU A 87 19.90 19.53 -0.01
C LEU A 87 19.35 19.67 1.41
N LEU A 88 20.08 19.19 2.41
CA LEU A 88 19.72 19.33 3.82
C LEU A 88 19.68 20.79 4.26
N THR A 89 20.67 21.59 3.82
CA THR A 89 20.77 23.02 4.14
C THR A 89 19.66 23.83 3.47
N ALA A 90 19.38 23.57 2.19
CA ALA A 90 18.30 24.23 1.45
C ALA A 90 16.92 23.95 2.08
N ARG A 91 16.69 22.72 2.54
CA ARG A 91 15.45 22.34 3.25
C ARG A 91 15.33 23.09 4.57
N ARG A 92 16.41 23.17 5.35
CA ARG A 92 16.46 23.92 6.61
C ARG A 92 16.23 25.41 6.40
N ALA A 93 16.89 26.01 5.39
CA ALA A 93 16.72 27.39 5.02
C ALA A 93 15.26 27.73 4.60
N ARG A 94 14.57 26.83 3.89
CA ARG A 94 13.14 27.00 3.58
C ARG A 94 12.27 27.03 4.83
N VAL A 95 12.56 26.20 5.82
CA VAL A 95 11.84 26.18 7.10
C VAL A 95 12.13 27.45 7.89
N GLU A 96 13.38 27.89 7.93
CA GLU A 96 13.81 29.12 8.63
C GLU A 96 13.30 30.39 7.92
N ALA A 97 13.35 30.45 6.60
CA ALA A 97 12.84 31.57 5.79
C ALA A 97 11.30 31.74 5.91
N SER A 98 10.58 30.69 6.30
CA SER A 98 9.14 30.80 6.60
C SER A 98 8.84 31.64 7.85
N GLY A 99 9.85 32.06 8.63
CA GLY A 99 9.72 32.79 9.90
C GLY A 99 9.00 31.99 10.99
N ARG A 100 8.60 30.75 10.72
CA ARG A 100 7.90 29.88 11.65
C ARG A 100 8.91 29.14 12.53
N ARG A 101 9.06 29.57 13.78
CA ARG A 101 9.66 28.69 14.79
C ARG A 101 8.75 27.51 14.99
N LEU A 102 9.12 26.34 14.47
CA LEU A 102 8.36 25.10 14.69
C LEU A 102 8.34 24.75 16.18
N PRO A 103 7.20 24.33 16.70
CA PRO A 103 7.09 23.86 18.08
C PRO A 103 7.95 22.59 18.26
N ARG A 104 8.64 22.49 19.40
CA ARG A 104 9.54 21.36 19.69
C ARG A 104 8.87 20.23 20.45
N THR A 105 7.69 20.46 20.97
CA THR A 105 6.93 19.48 21.74
C THR A 105 5.46 19.48 21.31
N LEU A 106 4.77 18.37 21.50
CA LEU A 106 3.33 18.27 21.26
C LEU A 106 2.56 19.37 22.01
N ASP A 107 2.93 19.64 23.27
CA ASP A 107 2.32 20.71 24.08
C ASP A 107 2.43 22.09 23.47
N SER A 108 3.62 22.41 22.95
CA SER A 108 3.84 23.69 22.31
C SER A 108 3.16 23.78 20.94
N ALA A 109 3.00 22.64 20.26
CA ALA A 109 2.24 22.56 19.00
C ALA A 109 0.74 22.80 19.23
N VAL A 110 0.15 22.08 20.18
CA VAL A 110 -1.29 22.21 20.50
C VAL A 110 -1.64 23.62 20.97
N ARG A 111 -0.79 24.25 21.81
CA ARG A 111 -1.01 25.65 22.21
C ARG A 111 -0.96 26.65 21.04
N ARG A 112 -0.25 26.31 19.95
CA ARG A 112 -0.14 27.18 18.76
C ARG A 112 -1.19 26.94 17.71
N LEU A 113 -1.75 25.74 17.69
CA LEU A 113 -2.79 25.33 16.75
C LEU A 113 -4.10 25.22 17.52
N GLU A 114 -4.77 26.37 17.66
CA GLU A 114 -6.09 26.42 18.29
C GLU A 114 -7.07 25.51 17.54
N GLY A 115 -7.84 24.72 18.29
CA GLY A 115 -8.78 23.75 17.75
C GLY A 115 -8.15 22.46 17.20
N ALA A 116 -6.85 22.22 17.43
CA ALA A 116 -6.23 20.95 17.09
C ALA A 116 -6.98 19.77 17.73
N ASN A 117 -7.40 18.81 16.93
CA ASN A 117 -8.17 17.63 17.35
C ASN A 117 -7.55 16.30 16.90
N LEU A 118 -6.52 16.35 16.05
CA LEU A 118 -5.85 15.19 15.49
C LEU A 118 -4.32 15.36 15.58
N ALA A 119 -3.62 14.30 15.98
CA ALA A 119 -2.17 14.17 15.86
C ALA A 119 -1.84 13.08 14.82
N LEU A 120 -1.10 13.42 13.77
CA LEU A 120 -0.48 12.47 12.86
C LEU A 120 0.94 12.18 13.34
N ILE A 121 1.24 10.91 13.60
CA ILE A 121 2.51 10.45 14.15
C ILE A 121 3.20 9.54 13.14
N SER A 122 4.41 9.95 12.72
CA SER A 122 5.29 9.21 11.81
C SER A 122 6.70 9.20 12.39
N LEU A 123 6.86 8.53 13.53
CA LEU A 123 8.12 8.34 14.25
C LEU A 123 8.54 6.87 14.19
N PRO A 124 9.82 6.52 14.41
CA PRO A 124 10.19 5.12 14.61
C PRO A 124 9.32 4.47 15.68
N GLY A 125 8.84 3.25 15.45
CA GLY A 125 7.83 2.57 16.26
C GLY A 125 8.12 2.55 17.76
N VAL A 126 9.39 2.42 18.12
CA VAL A 126 9.86 2.43 19.53
C VAL A 126 9.57 3.76 20.28
N PHE A 127 9.41 4.87 19.57
CA PHE A 127 9.06 6.18 20.15
C PHE A 127 7.60 6.56 19.93
N ALA A 128 6.97 5.98 18.93
CA ALA A 128 5.63 6.33 18.47
C ALA A 128 4.55 6.11 19.54
N ALA A 129 4.64 5.01 20.28
CA ALA A 129 3.68 4.67 21.35
C ALA A 129 3.65 5.73 22.48
N ALA A 130 4.80 6.27 22.88
CA ALA A 130 4.89 7.29 23.91
C ALA A 130 4.23 8.61 23.46
N GLU A 131 4.46 9.02 22.22
CA GLU A 131 3.86 10.24 21.65
C GLU A 131 2.35 10.07 21.42
N ALA A 132 1.90 8.90 20.93
CA ALA A 132 0.47 8.59 20.81
C ALA A 132 -0.26 8.67 22.16
N ARG A 133 0.35 8.13 23.23
CA ARG A 133 -0.20 8.21 24.58
C ARG A 133 -0.31 9.66 25.08
N LYS A 134 0.67 10.51 24.78
CA LYS A 134 0.62 11.94 25.10
C LYS A 134 -0.51 12.64 24.34
N ALA A 135 -0.67 12.36 23.05
CA ALA A 135 -1.72 12.93 22.22
C ALA A 135 -3.12 12.54 22.74
N LEU A 136 -3.37 11.25 22.98
CA LEU A 136 -4.64 10.75 23.52
C LEU A 136 -4.97 11.36 24.87
N ARG A 137 -3.97 11.51 25.78
CA ARG A 137 -4.17 12.16 27.08
C ARG A 137 -4.57 13.63 26.97
N ARG A 138 -4.27 14.29 25.85
CA ARG A 138 -4.67 15.67 25.54
C ARG A 138 -6.02 15.78 24.82
N GLY A 139 -6.71 14.66 24.61
CA GLY A 139 -7.98 14.65 23.92
C GLY A 139 -7.86 14.73 22.39
N LEU A 140 -6.69 14.44 21.83
CA LEU A 140 -6.50 14.37 20.38
C LEU A 140 -6.82 12.97 19.86
N HIS A 141 -7.54 12.88 18.75
CA HIS A 141 -7.51 11.68 17.92
C HIS A 141 -6.08 11.46 17.43
N VAL A 142 -5.72 10.23 17.11
CA VAL A 142 -4.38 9.91 16.63
C VAL A 142 -4.46 9.13 15.33
N MET A 143 -3.71 9.58 14.33
CA MET A 143 -3.32 8.77 13.19
C MET A 143 -1.87 8.33 13.41
N LEU A 144 -1.69 7.07 13.77
CA LEU A 144 -0.41 6.45 14.01
C LEU A 144 0.05 5.75 12.74
N PHE A 145 0.75 6.52 11.89
CA PHE A 145 1.29 6.06 10.61
C PHE A 145 2.45 5.08 10.82
N SER A 146 3.18 5.25 11.93
CA SER A 146 4.32 4.42 12.30
C SER A 146 3.96 2.94 12.35
N ASP A 147 4.80 2.13 11.75
CA ASP A 147 4.88 0.69 11.86
C ASP A 147 5.75 0.26 13.06
N ASN A 148 5.99 -1.05 13.21
CA ASN A 148 6.90 -1.62 14.22
C ASN A 148 6.61 -1.17 15.67
N VAL A 149 5.36 -0.86 16.01
CA VAL A 149 4.89 -0.63 17.38
C VAL A 149 4.57 -1.98 18.02
N ALA A 150 5.04 -2.19 19.25
CA ALA A 150 4.78 -3.43 19.98
C ALA A 150 3.28 -3.67 20.17
N LEU A 151 2.85 -4.93 20.06
CA LEU A 151 1.43 -5.30 20.13
C LEU A 151 0.79 -4.93 21.48
N GLU A 152 1.54 -5.07 22.56
CA GLU A 152 1.11 -4.68 23.91
C GLU A 152 0.86 -3.18 24.01
N ASP A 153 1.73 -2.37 23.39
CA ASP A 153 1.53 -0.91 23.32
C ASP A 153 0.32 -0.56 22.48
N GLU A 154 0.10 -1.22 21.34
CA GLU A 154 -1.10 -1.04 20.52
C GLU A 154 -2.37 -1.33 21.32
N ILE A 155 -2.44 -2.48 22.02
CA ILE A 155 -3.59 -2.86 22.85
C ILE A 155 -3.85 -1.80 23.93
N ALA A 156 -2.79 -1.36 24.63
CA ALA A 156 -2.90 -0.35 25.67
C ALA A 156 -3.35 1.01 25.14
N LEU A 157 -2.84 1.42 23.99
CA LEU A 157 -3.22 2.69 23.35
C LEU A 157 -4.66 2.68 22.83
N LYS A 158 -5.10 1.58 22.19
CA LYS A 158 -6.47 1.44 21.71
C LYS A 158 -7.49 1.40 22.85
N ARG A 159 -7.15 0.75 23.96
CA ARG A 159 -7.95 0.82 25.19
C ARG A 159 -8.07 2.25 25.72
N LEU A 160 -6.95 2.95 25.85
CA LEU A 160 -6.93 4.35 26.29
C LEU A 160 -7.76 5.25 25.35
N ALA A 161 -7.67 5.04 24.04
CA ALA A 161 -8.46 5.77 23.05
C ALA A 161 -9.96 5.52 23.24
N ALA A 162 -10.38 4.25 23.37
CA ALA A 162 -11.77 3.87 23.57
C ALA A 162 -12.34 4.44 24.90
N GLU A 163 -11.60 4.36 26.00
CA GLU A 163 -11.99 4.94 27.31
C GLU A 163 -12.21 6.46 27.24
N ARG A 164 -11.56 7.13 26.29
CA ARG A 164 -11.66 8.59 26.12
C ARG A 164 -12.59 9.02 24.99
N GLY A 165 -13.25 8.09 24.31
CA GLY A 165 -14.09 8.39 23.15
C GLY A 165 -13.30 8.93 21.96
N LEU A 166 -12.02 8.54 21.83
CA LEU A 166 -11.11 8.98 20.77
C LEU A 166 -10.83 7.85 19.78
N LEU A 167 -10.46 8.21 18.56
CA LEU A 167 -9.97 7.27 17.56
C LEU A 167 -8.44 7.21 17.61
N LEU A 168 -7.90 5.99 17.65
CA LEU A 168 -6.51 5.69 17.35
C LEU A 168 -6.48 4.89 16.05
N MET A 169 -6.21 5.56 14.95
CA MET A 169 -6.03 4.98 13.63
C MET A 169 -4.62 4.41 13.52
N GLY A 170 -4.48 3.09 13.46
CA GLY A 170 -3.19 2.41 13.48
C GLY A 170 -2.88 1.70 14.82
N PRO A 171 -1.62 1.28 15.06
CA PRO A 171 -0.39 1.48 14.24
C PRO A 171 -0.49 0.95 12.81
N ASP A 172 0.48 1.33 11.99
CA ASP A 172 0.53 0.99 10.57
C ASP A 172 -0.76 1.43 9.84
N CYS A 173 -1.22 2.65 10.15
CA CYS A 173 -2.33 3.27 9.42
C CYS A 173 -1.77 4.14 8.30
N GLY A 174 -1.69 3.57 7.10
CA GLY A 174 -1.20 4.29 5.92
C GLY A 174 -2.21 5.27 5.34
N THR A 175 -3.52 5.09 5.57
CA THR A 175 -4.58 5.80 4.84
C THR A 175 -5.76 6.15 5.72
N ALA A 176 -6.18 7.42 5.67
CA ALA A 176 -7.47 7.87 6.16
C ALA A 176 -8.00 9.05 5.31
N TYR A 177 -9.30 9.30 5.37
CA TYR A 177 -9.95 10.43 4.72
C TYR A 177 -11.04 10.96 5.65
N LEU A 178 -10.76 12.10 6.29
CA LEU A 178 -11.61 12.64 7.36
C LEU A 178 -12.06 14.06 7.01
N GLY A 179 -13.36 14.28 7.04
CA GLY A 179 -13.93 15.60 6.78
C GLY A 179 -13.61 16.18 5.39
N GLY A 180 -13.25 15.36 4.43
CA GLY A 180 -12.81 15.79 3.10
C GLY A 180 -11.30 15.96 2.97
N VAL A 181 -10.53 15.63 4.01
CA VAL A 181 -9.07 15.76 4.04
C VAL A 181 -8.42 14.39 3.90
N PRO A 182 -7.63 14.15 2.84
CA PRO A 182 -6.82 12.94 2.70
C PRO A 182 -5.63 13.00 3.67
N LEU A 183 -5.35 11.88 4.33
CA LEU A 183 -4.26 11.73 5.31
C LEU A 183 -3.40 10.52 4.96
N GLY A 184 -2.08 10.69 5.00
CA GLY A 184 -1.10 9.65 4.66
C GLY A 184 -1.07 9.34 3.17
N PHE A 185 -1.06 8.06 2.81
CA PHE A 185 -1.23 7.59 1.43
C PHE A 185 -2.71 7.61 1.07
N ALA A 186 -3.17 8.65 0.44
CA ALA A 186 -4.59 8.80 0.19
C ALA A 186 -4.87 9.43 -1.19
N ASN A 187 -5.88 8.88 -1.86
CA ASN A 187 -6.35 9.38 -3.14
C ASN A 187 -7.24 10.60 -2.97
N VAL A 188 -7.30 11.43 -3.99
CA VAL A 188 -8.27 12.54 -4.07
C VAL A 188 -9.59 11.98 -4.55
N VAL A 189 -10.57 11.89 -3.66
CA VAL A 189 -11.91 11.37 -3.96
C VAL A 189 -12.97 12.43 -3.67
N PRO A 190 -14.10 12.44 -4.40
CA PRO A 190 -15.18 13.38 -4.13
C PRO A 190 -15.80 13.11 -2.76
N ARG A 191 -16.30 14.18 -2.12
CA ARG A 191 -17.14 14.04 -0.93
C ARG A 191 -18.49 13.43 -1.32
N GLY A 192 -19.00 12.55 -0.45
CA GLY A 192 -20.26 11.87 -0.69
C GLY A 192 -20.84 11.29 0.58
N ARG A 193 -21.54 10.17 0.44
CA ARG A 193 -22.39 9.61 1.49
C ARG A 193 -21.98 8.20 1.94
N ILE A 194 -20.82 7.74 1.50
CA ILE A 194 -20.30 6.41 1.83
C ILE A 194 -19.21 6.53 2.88
N GLY A 195 -19.45 5.95 4.05
CA GLY A 195 -18.46 5.84 5.11
C GLY A 195 -17.69 4.53 5.01
N LEU A 196 -16.36 4.56 5.21
CA LEU A 196 -15.54 3.36 5.16
C LEU A 196 -14.77 3.16 6.47
N VAL A 197 -14.62 1.91 6.88
CA VAL A 197 -13.69 1.48 7.94
C VAL A 197 -12.81 0.38 7.39
N ALA A 198 -11.50 0.53 7.54
CA ALA A 198 -10.58 -0.44 6.94
C ALA A 198 -9.40 -0.78 7.85
N ALA A 199 -9.17 -2.08 8.02
CA ALA A 199 -7.91 -2.64 8.54
C ALA A 199 -6.92 -2.89 7.39
N SER A 200 -6.87 -1.99 6.41
CA SER A 200 -6.10 -2.10 5.18
C SER A 200 -5.96 -0.74 4.51
N GLY A 201 -4.74 -0.26 4.28
CA GLY A 201 -4.49 1.01 3.58
C GLY A 201 -4.83 0.91 2.10
N THR A 202 -4.15 0.03 1.36
CA THR A 202 -4.33 -0.10 -0.10
C THR A 202 -5.69 -0.71 -0.49
N GLY A 203 -6.28 -1.55 0.36
CA GLY A 203 -7.66 -2.01 0.17
C GLY A 203 -8.67 -0.87 0.30
N LEU A 204 -8.47 0.03 1.28
CA LEU A 204 -9.27 1.25 1.43
C LEU A 204 -9.15 2.15 0.19
N GLN A 205 -7.92 2.38 -0.29
CA GLN A 205 -7.65 3.17 -1.50
C GLN A 205 -8.34 2.55 -2.73
N GLN A 206 -8.22 1.25 -2.94
CA GLN A 206 -8.84 0.56 -4.08
C GLN A 206 -10.36 0.74 -4.07
N VAL A 207 -11.02 0.54 -2.93
CA VAL A 207 -12.48 0.71 -2.87
C VAL A 207 -12.88 2.17 -3.07
N MET A 208 -12.19 3.12 -2.46
CA MET A 208 -12.47 4.55 -2.62
C MET A 208 -12.31 5.00 -4.08
N THR A 209 -11.26 4.55 -4.77
CA THR A 209 -11.01 4.94 -6.17
C THR A 209 -12.03 4.32 -7.13
N LEU A 210 -12.45 3.09 -6.90
CA LEU A 210 -13.52 2.44 -7.67
C LEU A 210 -14.89 3.11 -7.44
N LEU A 211 -15.19 3.54 -6.22
CA LEU A 211 -16.38 4.33 -5.91
C LEU A 211 -16.36 5.67 -6.65
N ALA A 212 -15.22 6.37 -6.62
CA ALA A 212 -15.04 7.64 -7.33
C ALA A 212 -15.19 7.47 -8.84
N ALA A 213 -14.63 6.41 -9.43
CA ALA A 213 -14.79 6.09 -10.85
C ALA A 213 -16.24 5.80 -11.23
N ALA A 214 -17.04 5.27 -10.31
CA ALA A 214 -18.48 5.06 -10.50
C ALA A 214 -19.34 6.31 -10.24
N GLY A 215 -18.72 7.47 -9.94
CA GLY A 215 -19.40 8.73 -9.65
C GLY A 215 -19.95 8.84 -8.22
N GLU A 216 -19.52 7.98 -7.32
CA GLU A 216 -19.88 8.04 -5.90
C GLU A 216 -18.78 8.78 -5.09
N GLY A 217 -19.14 9.27 -3.91
CA GLY A 217 -18.23 9.98 -3.03
C GLY A 217 -18.17 9.39 -1.61
N VAL A 218 -17.13 9.78 -0.90
CA VAL A 218 -16.82 9.32 0.46
C VAL A 218 -17.17 10.39 1.49
N SER A 219 -17.91 10.02 2.55
CA SER A 219 -18.15 10.90 3.69
C SER A 219 -16.94 10.94 4.61
N GLN A 220 -16.52 9.78 5.08
CA GLN A 220 -15.35 9.53 5.92
C GLN A 220 -14.74 8.20 5.55
N ALA A 221 -13.41 8.06 5.71
CA ALA A 221 -12.74 6.76 5.62
C ALA A 221 -11.71 6.64 6.75
N VAL A 222 -11.91 5.67 7.62
CA VAL A 222 -11.12 5.47 8.82
C VAL A 222 -10.26 4.22 8.66
N GLY A 223 -8.94 4.40 8.54
CA GLY A 223 -7.99 3.31 8.66
C GLY A 223 -7.77 2.95 10.13
N VAL A 224 -7.85 1.68 10.49
CA VAL A 224 -7.73 1.25 11.90
C VAL A 224 -6.44 0.48 12.20
N GLY A 225 -5.59 0.27 11.17
CA GLY A 225 -4.38 -0.55 11.26
C GLY A 225 -4.67 -2.04 11.06
N GLY A 226 -3.70 -2.75 10.48
CA GLY A 226 -3.87 -4.14 10.03
C GLY A 226 -4.20 -5.13 11.14
N ARG A 227 -3.77 -4.86 12.38
CA ARG A 227 -3.97 -5.77 13.52
C ARG A 227 -5.24 -5.51 14.34
N ASP A 228 -6.00 -4.43 14.05
CA ASP A 228 -7.18 -4.06 14.85
C ASP A 228 -8.20 -5.19 14.97
N MET A 229 -8.47 -5.89 13.86
CA MET A 229 -9.42 -7.00 13.82
C MET A 229 -8.82 -8.37 14.19
N SER A 230 -7.60 -8.43 14.72
CA SER A 230 -7.02 -9.66 15.26
C SER A 230 -7.71 -10.06 16.58
N GLU A 231 -7.60 -11.34 16.95
CA GLU A 231 -8.16 -11.87 18.20
C GLU A 231 -7.64 -11.13 19.45
N ARG A 232 -6.33 -10.86 19.48
CA ARG A 232 -5.67 -10.19 20.63
C ARG A 232 -6.09 -8.73 20.79
N VAL A 233 -6.32 -8.02 19.70
CA VAL A 233 -6.73 -6.59 19.72
C VAL A 233 -8.25 -6.46 19.87
N GLY A 234 -9.04 -7.26 19.15
CA GLY A 234 -10.49 -7.40 19.34
C GLY A 234 -11.36 -6.30 18.73
N ALA A 235 -10.85 -5.58 17.74
CA ALA A 235 -11.53 -4.56 16.90
C ALA A 235 -12.04 -3.30 17.65
N PRO A 236 -11.38 -2.76 18.68
CA PRO A 236 -11.92 -1.63 19.42
C PRO A 236 -12.05 -0.37 18.55
N MET A 237 -11.12 -0.12 17.63
CA MET A 237 -11.17 1.06 16.77
C MET A 237 -12.08 0.87 15.56
N THR A 238 -12.22 -0.35 15.04
CA THR A 238 -13.26 -0.69 14.06
C THR A 238 -14.64 -0.40 14.65
N LEU A 239 -14.93 -0.87 15.86
CA LEU A 239 -16.22 -0.64 16.52
C LEU A 239 -16.45 0.85 16.78
N ALA A 240 -15.46 1.59 17.29
CA ALA A 240 -15.57 3.02 17.53
C ALA A 240 -15.80 3.82 16.22
N ALA A 241 -15.13 3.44 15.13
CA ALA A 241 -15.35 4.05 13.83
C ALA A 241 -16.74 3.75 13.28
N LEU A 242 -17.26 2.53 13.46
CA LEU A 242 -18.63 2.16 13.07
C LEU A 242 -19.67 2.98 13.85
N GLU A 243 -19.45 3.21 15.16
CA GLU A 243 -20.30 4.11 15.94
C GLU A 243 -20.31 5.54 15.36
N ALA A 244 -19.14 6.08 15.10
CA ALA A 244 -19.01 7.41 14.54
C ALA A 244 -19.71 7.55 13.19
N LEU A 245 -19.51 6.57 12.28
CA LEU A 245 -20.21 6.53 10.98
C LEU A 245 -21.71 6.29 11.13
N GLY A 246 -22.12 5.50 12.10
CA GLY A 246 -23.52 5.28 12.44
C GLY A 246 -24.23 6.57 12.84
N ALA A 247 -23.57 7.39 13.65
CA ALA A 247 -24.06 8.68 14.14
C ALA A 247 -23.92 9.82 13.11
N ASP A 248 -23.03 9.68 12.10
CA ASP A 248 -22.81 10.71 11.08
C ASP A 248 -23.99 10.82 10.12
N PRO A 249 -24.73 11.95 10.07
CA PRO A 249 -25.86 12.13 9.15
C PRO A 249 -25.42 12.21 7.69
N ALA A 250 -24.15 12.53 7.40
CA ALA A 250 -23.60 12.53 6.06
C ALA A 250 -23.31 11.10 5.53
N THR A 251 -23.26 10.11 6.42
CA THR A 251 -22.99 8.71 6.05
C THR A 251 -24.29 7.94 5.92
N GLU A 252 -24.64 7.50 4.70
CA GLU A 252 -25.86 6.72 4.41
C GLU A 252 -25.60 5.22 4.27
N LEU A 253 -24.38 4.84 3.88
CA LEU A 253 -23.96 3.46 3.70
C LEU A 253 -22.56 3.28 4.26
N ILE A 254 -22.31 2.14 4.89
CA ILE A 254 -21.01 1.80 5.50
C ILE A 254 -20.34 0.67 4.70
N VAL A 255 -19.04 0.80 4.45
CA VAL A 255 -18.21 -0.26 3.86
C VAL A 255 -17.13 -0.65 4.86
N VAL A 256 -16.99 -1.95 5.11
CA VAL A 256 -15.92 -2.50 5.95
C VAL A 256 -14.96 -3.29 5.08
N VAL A 257 -13.65 -2.96 5.16
CA VAL A 257 -12.60 -3.58 4.36
C VAL A 257 -11.50 -4.13 5.27
N GLY A 258 -11.06 -5.36 5.03
CA GLY A 258 -9.94 -5.93 5.78
C GLY A 258 -9.53 -7.31 5.32
N LYS A 259 -8.42 -7.79 5.88
CA LYS A 259 -8.05 -9.21 5.84
C LYS A 259 -8.97 -10.00 6.78
N PRO A 260 -8.98 -11.35 6.74
CA PRO A 260 -9.89 -12.14 7.58
C PRO A 260 -9.71 -11.83 9.06
N PRO A 261 -10.74 -11.35 9.77
CA PRO A 261 -10.68 -11.23 11.22
C PRO A 261 -10.80 -12.60 11.90
N ALA A 262 -10.44 -12.66 13.18
CA ALA A 262 -10.78 -13.81 13.99
C ALA A 262 -12.32 -14.00 14.05
N PRO A 263 -12.86 -15.23 14.07
CA PRO A 263 -14.30 -15.48 13.98
C PRO A 263 -15.13 -14.72 15.03
N ALA A 264 -14.66 -14.68 16.28
CA ALA A 264 -15.33 -13.95 17.35
C ALA A 264 -15.33 -12.42 17.12
N VAL A 265 -14.28 -11.88 16.51
CA VAL A 265 -14.17 -10.46 16.15
C VAL A 265 -15.09 -10.15 14.98
N ARG A 266 -15.13 -11.01 13.98
CA ARG A 266 -16.08 -10.90 12.85
C ARG A 266 -17.51 -10.81 13.34
N ALA A 267 -17.93 -11.74 14.23
CA ALA A 267 -19.27 -11.75 14.79
C ALA A 267 -19.62 -10.44 15.53
N LYS A 268 -18.67 -9.86 16.29
CA LYS A 268 -18.86 -8.55 16.94
C LYS A 268 -19.09 -7.42 15.95
N VAL A 269 -18.28 -7.37 14.89
CA VAL A 269 -18.38 -6.32 13.86
C VAL A 269 -19.69 -6.43 13.10
N GLU A 270 -20.09 -7.65 12.68
CA GLU A 270 -21.36 -7.90 12.01
C GLU A 270 -22.57 -7.57 12.89
N ALA A 271 -22.55 -8.00 14.15
CA ALA A 271 -23.61 -7.66 15.13
C ALA A 271 -23.74 -6.13 15.30
N ARG A 272 -22.61 -5.41 15.31
CA ARG A 272 -22.65 -3.95 15.41
C ARG A 272 -23.24 -3.31 14.17
N LEU A 273 -22.86 -3.77 12.98
CA LEU A 273 -23.43 -3.29 11.70
C LEU A 273 -24.94 -3.51 11.66
N HIS A 274 -25.43 -4.68 12.11
CA HIS A 274 -26.86 -4.94 12.23
C HIS A 274 -27.57 -3.96 13.18
N ALA A 275 -26.96 -3.67 14.34
CA ALA A 275 -27.53 -2.76 15.34
C ALA A 275 -27.59 -1.30 14.85
N LEU A 276 -26.67 -0.86 14.00
CA LEU A 276 -26.68 0.49 13.42
C LEU A 276 -27.82 0.70 12.43
N GLY A 277 -28.35 -0.35 11.80
CA GLY A 277 -29.47 -0.29 10.88
C GLY A 277 -29.16 0.38 9.52
N LYS A 278 -27.97 0.96 9.33
CA LYS A 278 -27.54 1.51 8.04
C LYS A 278 -27.17 0.36 7.10
N PRO A 279 -27.47 0.47 5.79
CA PRO A 279 -26.96 -0.48 4.80
C PRO A 279 -25.45 -0.61 4.90
N ALA A 280 -24.93 -1.85 4.83
CA ALA A 280 -23.49 -2.06 4.88
C ALA A 280 -23.02 -3.11 3.87
N VAL A 281 -21.81 -2.91 3.34
CA VAL A 281 -21.07 -3.86 2.51
C VAL A 281 -19.80 -4.28 3.24
N VAL A 282 -19.56 -5.59 3.32
CA VAL A 282 -18.46 -6.16 4.11
C VAL A 282 -17.55 -6.97 3.18
N ALA A 283 -16.33 -6.49 3.02
CA ALA A 283 -15.24 -7.12 2.26
C ALA A 283 -14.11 -7.51 3.22
N MET A 284 -14.37 -8.51 4.06
CA MET A 284 -13.35 -9.16 4.90
C MET A 284 -12.77 -10.31 4.09
N LEU A 285 -11.74 -10.01 3.29
CA LEU A 285 -11.15 -10.92 2.31
C LEU A 285 -10.70 -12.23 2.98
N GLY A 286 -11.06 -13.38 2.40
CA GLY A 286 -10.67 -14.69 2.95
C GLY A 286 -11.16 -15.84 2.07
N ARG A 287 -10.54 -17.01 2.21
CA ARG A 287 -10.87 -18.22 1.42
C ARG A 287 -12.32 -18.71 1.61
N GLU A 288 -12.87 -18.51 2.80
CA GLU A 288 -14.21 -19.03 3.16
C GLU A 288 -15.33 -17.98 2.99
N VAL A 289 -15.00 -16.84 2.34
CA VAL A 289 -16.00 -15.77 2.16
C VAL A 289 -16.93 -16.13 1.03
N THR A 290 -18.19 -16.41 1.39
CA THR A 290 -19.27 -16.57 0.42
C THR A 290 -20.02 -15.24 0.27
N ALA A 291 -20.13 -14.79 -0.97
CA ALA A 291 -20.93 -13.61 -1.27
C ALA A 291 -22.41 -13.85 -0.93
N GLY A 292 -23.04 -12.86 -0.30
CA GLY A 292 -24.42 -13.01 0.11
C GLY A 292 -25.01 -11.79 0.78
N ARG A 293 -26.32 -11.83 1.04
CA ARG A 293 -27.04 -10.76 1.73
C ARG A 293 -27.75 -11.29 2.98
N SER A 294 -27.57 -10.59 4.11
CA SER A 294 -28.25 -10.85 5.36
C SER A 294 -28.76 -9.52 5.94
N GLY A 295 -30.03 -9.24 5.83
CA GLY A 295 -30.62 -7.99 6.29
C GLY A 295 -29.98 -6.74 5.67
N PRO A 296 -29.40 -5.84 6.48
CA PRO A 296 -28.71 -4.65 6.02
C PRO A 296 -27.34 -4.95 5.43
N LEU A 297 -26.75 -6.14 5.67
CA LEU A 297 -25.40 -6.50 5.26
C LEU A 297 -25.38 -7.15 3.89
N THR A 298 -24.38 -6.81 3.09
CA THR A 298 -23.97 -7.50 1.87
C THR A 298 -22.51 -7.92 2.03
N THR A 299 -22.23 -9.20 2.07
CA THR A 299 -20.86 -9.74 2.12
C THR A 299 -20.37 -10.00 0.71
N VAL A 300 -19.13 -9.63 0.43
CA VAL A 300 -18.49 -9.76 -0.87
C VAL A 300 -17.09 -10.32 -0.74
N ALA A 301 -16.56 -10.93 -1.82
CA ALA A 301 -15.29 -11.62 -1.79
C ALA A 301 -14.10 -10.78 -2.28
N THR A 302 -14.34 -9.70 -3.03
CA THR A 302 -13.27 -8.86 -3.58
C THR A 302 -13.49 -7.38 -3.27
N LEU A 303 -12.42 -6.59 -3.39
CA LEU A 303 -12.46 -5.13 -3.25
C LEU A 303 -13.28 -4.48 -4.38
N GLU A 304 -13.23 -5.06 -5.58
CA GLU A 304 -14.05 -4.65 -6.71
C GLU A 304 -15.55 -4.84 -6.41
N ASP A 305 -15.90 -6.01 -5.91
CA ASP A 305 -17.27 -6.31 -5.53
C ASP A 305 -17.74 -5.41 -4.38
N ALA A 306 -16.85 -5.02 -3.46
CA ALA A 306 -17.19 -4.07 -2.41
C ALA A 306 -17.64 -2.72 -2.99
N ALA A 307 -16.93 -2.20 -3.96
CA ALA A 307 -17.33 -0.97 -4.65
C ALA A 307 -18.60 -1.18 -5.48
N ALA A 308 -18.66 -2.24 -6.29
CA ALA A 308 -19.80 -2.53 -7.17
C ALA A 308 -21.10 -2.77 -6.40
N ALA A 309 -21.07 -3.56 -5.32
CA ALA A 309 -22.21 -3.81 -4.45
C ALA A 309 -22.67 -2.52 -3.74
N THR A 310 -21.72 -1.69 -3.31
CA THR A 310 -22.01 -0.39 -2.70
C THR A 310 -22.74 0.53 -3.68
N VAL A 311 -22.24 0.65 -4.91
CA VAL A 311 -22.86 1.47 -5.96
C VAL A 311 -24.24 0.94 -6.32
N ALA A 312 -24.40 -0.37 -6.51
CA ALA A 312 -25.67 -1.01 -6.81
C ALA A 312 -26.72 -0.72 -5.71
N ARG A 313 -26.30 -0.89 -4.45
CA ARG A 313 -27.17 -0.64 -3.30
C ARG A 313 -27.58 0.83 -3.16
N ARG A 314 -26.67 1.75 -3.40
CA ARG A 314 -26.95 3.19 -3.43
C ARG A 314 -27.98 3.56 -4.50
N ARG A 315 -27.92 2.87 -5.64
CA ARG A 315 -28.82 3.07 -6.79
C ARG A 315 -30.09 2.23 -6.75
N GLY A 316 -30.33 1.49 -5.65
CA GLY A 316 -31.49 0.63 -5.51
C GLY A 316 -31.52 -0.56 -6.50
N ARG A 317 -30.35 -1.02 -6.94
CA ARG A 317 -30.21 -2.11 -7.91
C ARG A 317 -29.70 -3.39 -7.22
N ALA A 318 -30.01 -4.53 -7.81
CA ALA A 318 -29.34 -5.78 -7.45
C ALA A 318 -27.86 -5.71 -7.89
N TRP A 319 -27.00 -6.33 -7.11
CA TRP A 319 -25.61 -6.52 -7.44
C TRP A 319 -25.38 -8.01 -7.74
N GLU A 320 -24.61 -8.26 -8.78
CA GLU A 320 -24.14 -9.59 -9.17
C GLU A 320 -22.63 -9.52 -9.42
N PRO A 321 -21.85 -10.49 -8.94
CA PRO A 321 -20.41 -10.53 -9.20
C PRO A 321 -20.14 -10.72 -10.69
N ARG A 322 -19.07 -10.09 -11.18
CA ARG A 322 -18.61 -10.21 -12.57
C ARG A 322 -17.11 -10.49 -12.60
N ALA A 323 -16.71 -11.39 -13.49
CA ALA A 323 -15.29 -11.68 -13.68
C ALA A 323 -14.56 -10.51 -14.35
N PHE A 324 -15.16 -9.92 -15.38
CA PHE A 324 -14.62 -8.77 -16.13
C PHE A 324 -15.71 -7.75 -16.44
N SER A 325 -15.33 -6.49 -16.46
CA SER A 325 -16.20 -5.38 -16.90
C SER A 325 -16.49 -5.43 -18.40
N ASP A 326 -15.51 -5.91 -19.19
CA ASP A 326 -15.62 -6.19 -20.62
C ASP A 326 -15.03 -7.57 -20.92
N ALA A 327 -15.88 -8.60 -20.87
CA ALA A 327 -15.48 -9.98 -21.09
C ALA A 327 -15.03 -10.24 -22.54
N ALA A 328 -15.58 -9.50 -23.53
CA ALA A 328 -15.21 -9.68 -24.93
C ALA A 328 -13.79 -9.16 -25.20
N ALA A 329 -13.47 -7.95 -24.74
CA ALA A 329 -12.13 -7.41 -24.82
C ALA A 329 -11.11 -8.28 -24.04
N ALA A 330 -11.49 -8.74 -22.84
CA ALA A 330 -10.66 -9.63 -22.04
C ALA A 330 -10.36 -10.95 -22.76
N ARG A 331 -11.35 -11.58 -23.39
CA ARG A 331 -11.18 -12.79 -24.18
C ARG A 331 -10.17 -12.62 -25.32
N GLN A 332 -10.32 -11.53 -26.07
CA GLN A 332 -9.41 -11.23 -27.17
C GLN A 332 -7.98 -11.06 -26.69
N ARG A 333 -7.80 -10.30 -25.61
CA ARG A 333 -6.47 -10.01 -25.04
C ARG A 333 -5.80 -11.25 -24.46
N VAL A 334 -6.55 -12.09 -23.74
CA VAL A 334 -6.06 -13.38 -23.20
C VAL A 334 -5.62 -14.29 -24.35
N LYS A 335 -6.40 -14.38 -25.44
CA LYS A 335 -6.03 -15.17 -26.62
C LYS A 335 -4.71 -14.70 -27.23
N GLU A 336 -4.49 -13.39 -27.37
CA GLU A 336 -3.25 -12.82 -27.90
C GLU A 336 -2.05 -13.16 -27.00
N PHE A 337 -2.16 -12.98 -25.68
CA PHE A 337 -1.08 -13.31 -24.75
C PHE A 337 -0.77 -14.81 -24.70
N ARG A 338 -1.79 -15.67 -24.73
CA ARG A 338 -1.60 -17.12 -24.77
C ARG A 338 -0.90 -17.57 -26.04
N ALA A 339 -1.25 -16.99 -27.19
CA ALA A 339 -0.58 -17.27 -28.46
C ALA A 339 0.89 -16.81 -28.43
N ALA A 340 1.18 -15.64 -27.90
CA ALA A 340 2.54 -15.11 -27.76
C ALA A 340 3.42 -15.88 -26.78
N ARG A 341 2.82 -16.42 -25.71
CA ARG A 341 3.52 -17.19 -24.67
C ARG A 341 4.11 -18.50 -25.20
N GLY A 342 3.44 -19.15 -26.15
CA GLY A 342 3.80 -20.48 -26.62
C GLY A 342 3.33 -21.60 -25.68
N THR A 343 3.91 -22.79 -25.81
CA THR A 343 3.51 -24.03 -25.11
C THR A 343 4.33 -24.33 -23.85
N GLY A 344 5.27 -23.48 -23.46
CA GLY A 344 6.11 -23.65 -22.26
C GLY A 344 5.34 -23.53 -20.95
N ALA A 345 6.01 -23.83 -19.84
CA ALA A 345 5.49 -23.57 -18.50
C ALA A 345 5.12 -22.08 -18.35
N ALA A 346 4.05 -21.81 -17.61
CA ALA A 346 3.48 -20.48 -17.53
C ALA A 346 3.28 -20.07 -16.08
N VAL A 347 4.25 -19.36 -15.55
CA VAL A 347 4.26 -18.94 -14.16
C VAL A 347 3.88 -17.48 -14.03
N VAL A 348 3.08 -17.17 -13.00
CA VAL A 348 2.75 -15.81 -12.58
C VAL A 348 3.76 -15.34 -11.52
N ARG A 349 4.29 -14.13 -11.72
CA ARG A 349 5.05 -13.36 -10.74
C ARG A 349 4.25 -12.12 -10.38
N GLY A 350 3.56 -12.15 -9.26
CA GLY A 350 2.88 -11.00 -8.67
C GLY A 350 3.86 -10.19 -7.82
N LEU A 351 4.07 -8.91 -8.16
CA LEU A 351 5.03 -8.01 -7.51
C LEU A 351 4.31 -6.75 -7.07
N PHE A 352 3.79 -6.77 -5.85
CA PHE A 352 2.87 -5.76 -5.35
C PHE A 352 3.55 -4.75 -4.42
N ALA A 353 3.08 -3.50 -4.48
CA ALA A 353 3.36 -2.48 -3.47
C ALA A 353 2.30 -2.48 -2.37
N GLY A 354 1.11 -2.97 -2.65
CA GLY A 354 -0.02 -2.98 -1.73
C GLY A 354 -0.28 -4.38 -1.15
N GLY A 355 -0.03 -4.57 0.15
CA GLY A 355 -0.17 -5.89 0.78
C GLY A 355 -1.58 -6.49 0.73
N THR A 356 -2.62 -5.66 0.73
CA THR A 356 -3.99 -6.18 0.57
C THR A 356 -4.33 -6.49 -0.88
N LEU A 357 -3.73 -5.77 -1.84
CA LEU A 357 -3.87 -6.07 -3.26
C LEU A 357 -3.17 -7.39 -3.60
N ALA A 358 -1.97 -7.61 -3.04
CA ALA A 358 -1.28 -8.88 -3.12
C ALA A 358 -2.11 -10.03 -2.52
N TYR A 359 -2.70 -9.80 -1.34
CA TYR A 359 -3.53 -10.81 -0.67
C TYR A 359 -4.80 -11.12 -1.47
N GLU A 360 -5.49 -10.12 -2.02
CA GLU A 360 -6.64 -10.33 -2.92
C GLU A 360 -6.23 -11.12 -4.18
N ALA A 361 -5.10 -10.76 -4.80
CA ALA A 361 -4.60 -11.49 -5.97
C ALA A 361 -4.31 -12.96 -5.63
N LEU A 362 -3.70 -13.22 -4.48
CA LEU A 362 -3.45 -14.59 -3.99
C LEU A 362 -4.75 -15.38 -3.86
N LEU A 363 -5.77 -14.82 -3.18
CA LEU A 363 -7.08 -15.46 -3.00
C LEU A 363 -7.81 -15.74 -4.31
N ILE A 364 -7.57 -14.94 -5.34
CA ILE A 364 -8.15 -15.13 -6.68
C ILE A 364 -7.35 -16.19 -7.47
N LEU A 365 -6.03 -16.18 -7.37
CA LEU A 365 -5.18 -17.10 -8.14
C LEU A 365 -5.21 -18.53 -7.61
N GLU A 366 -5.32 -18.73 -6.30
CA GLU A 366 -5.32 -20.05 -5.67
C GLU A 366 -6.41 -21.01 -6.22
N PRO A 367 -7.69 -20.67 -6.25
CA PRO A 367 -8.71 -21.58 -6.76
C PRO A 367 -8.62 -21.78 -8.28
N LEU A 368 -7.99 -20.85 -9.01
CA LEU A 368 -7.89 -20.88 -10.47
C LEU A 368 -6.64 -21.62 -10.97
N LEU A 369 -5.54 -21.56 -10.25
CA LEU A 369 -4.25 -22.16 -10.62
C LEU A 369 -3.87 -23.36 -9.74
N GLY A 370 -4.61 -23.61 -8.67
CA GLY A 370 -4.33 -24.64 -7.67
C GLY A 370 -3.73 -24.06 -6.39
N VAL A 371 -4.31 -24.42 -5.25
CA VAL A 371 -3.91 -23.89 -3.91
C VAL A 371 -2.43 -24.17 -3.60
N ASP A 372 -1.94 -25.36 -3.93
CA ASP A 372 -0.54 -25.75 -3.71
C ASP A 372 0.42 -25.19 -4.77
N SER A 373 -0.12 -24.58 -5.82
CA SER A 373 0.65 -24.01 -6.93
C SER A 373 0.95 -22.52 -6.77
N VAL A 374 0.27 -21.84 -5.85
CA VAL A 374 0.43 -20.41 -5.61
C VAL A 374 1.03 -20.17 -4.21
N GLY A 375 2.15 -19.50 -4.15
CA GLY A 375 2.83 -19.15 -2.91
C GLY A 375 3.23 -17.68 -2.85
N GLY A 376 3.87 -17.29 -1.75
CA GLY A 376 4.37 -15.93 -1.54
C GLY A 376 4.79 -15.70 -0.10
N ASN A 377 5.00 -14.44 0.25
CA ASN A 377 5.34 -14.01 1.61
C ASN A 377 4.09 -13.62 2.45
N LEU A 378 2.91 -13.88 1.96
CA LEU A 378 1.65 -13.59 2.63
C LEU A 378 1.22 -14.80 3.46
N GLY A 379 1.62 -14.85 4.72
CA GLY A 379 1.41 -15.84 5.77
C GLY A 379 0.67 -17.15 5.44
N GLY A 380 1.33 -18.29 5.65
CA GLY A 380 0.70 -19.63 5.56
C GLY A 380 0.56 -20.19 4.14
N HIS A 381 1.10 -19.53 3.13
CA HIS A 381 1.05 -19.99 1.74
C HIS A 381 2.36 -20.64 1.32
N GLY A 382 2.27 -21.86 0.81
CA GLY A 382 3.42 -22.70 0.46
C GLY A 382 4.21 -22.23 -0.77
N GLY A 383 5.23 -23.00 -1.12
CA GLY A 383 6.17 -22.69 -2.19
C GLY A 383 5.76 -23.27 -3.53
N GLY A 384 4.69 -22.79 -4.14
CA GLY A 384 4.30 -23.17 -5.51
C GLY A 384 5.14 -22.48 -6.60
N PRO A 385 4.98 -22.88 -7.87
CA PRO A 385 5.66 -22.22 -9.00
C PRO A 385 5.20 -20.78 -9.20
N HIS A 386 3.91 -20.47 -9.01
CA HIS A 386 3.39 -19.11 -9.03
C HIS A 386 3.69 -18.40 -7.73
N ARG A 387 4.12 -17.14 -7.79
CA ARG A 387 4.46 -16.34 -6.60
C ARG A 387 3.74 -15.01 -6.62
N VAL A 388 3.19 -14.64 -5.45
CA VAL A 388 2.61 -13.32 -5.18
C VAL A 388 3.36 -12.72 -4.01
N LEU A 389 4.10 -11.65 -4.26
CA LEU A 389 4.94 -10.98 -3.27
C LEU A 389 4.36 -9.62 -2.89
N ASP A 390 4.17 -9.43 -1.60
CA ASP A 390 3.99 -8.11 -0.99
C ASP A 390 5.37 -7.52 -0.72
N LEU A 391 5.82 -6.64 -1.61
CA LEU A 391 7.11 -5.95 -1.49
C LEU A 391 7.04 -4.77 -0.50
N GLY A 392 5.84 -4.45 0.02
CA GLY A 392 5.63 -3.51 1.11
C GLY A 392 5.71 -4.15 2.50
N ALA A 393 5.88 -5.47 2.61
CA ALA A 393 6.01 -6.16 3.89
C ALA A 393 7.31 -5.79 4.60
N ASP A 394 7.32 -5.92 5.94
CA ASP A 394 8.44 -5.52 6.80
C ASP A 394 9.78 -6.13 6.35
N GLU A 395 9.80 -7.39 5.93
CA GLU A 395 11.01 -8.08 5.45
C GLU A 395 11.68 -7.41 4.24
N TYR A 396 10.92 -6.66 3.45
CA TYR A 396 11.41 -5.92 2.28
C TYR A 396 11.64 -4.43 2.55
N THR A 397 10.93 -3.88 3.53
CA THR A 397 10.96 -2.44 3.83
C THR A 397 11.87 -2.08 5.00
N VAL A 398 12.36 -3.09 5.74
CA VAL A 398 13.37 -2.84 6.77
C VAL A 398 14.62 -2.24 6.09
N GLY A 399 14.83 -0.89 6.21
CA GLY A 399 15.91 -0.06 5.66
C GLY A 399 15.85 0.26 4.19
N ARG A 400 14.77 -0.04 3.56
CA ARG A 400 14.43 0.45 2.23
C ARG A 400 13.16 1.28 2.28
N ALA A 401 12.98 2.17 1.33
CA ALA A 401 11.72 2.87 1.17
C ALA A 401 10.61 1.88 0.78
N HIS A 402 9.42 2.14 1.29
CA HIS A 402 8.24 1.40 0.85
C HIS A 402 8.07 1.52 -0.68
N PRO A 403 7.69 0.46 -1.42
CA PRO A 403 7.62 0.46 -2.89
C PRO A 403 6.59 1.44 -3.48
N MET A 404 5.71 1.99 -2.67
CA MET A 404 4.86 3.13 -3.08
C MET A 404 5.62 4.46 -3.14
N LEU A 405 6.78 4.57 -2.49
CA LEU A 405 7.62 5.76 -2.45
C LEU A 405 8.83 5.68 -3.38
N ASP A 406 9.41 4.49 -3.50
CA ASP A 406 10.61 4.22 -4.30
C ASP A 406 10.47 2.86 -5.01
N ALA A 407 10.57 2.88 -6.32
CA ALA A 407 10.39 1.70 -7.15
C ALA A 407 11.64 0.81 -7.26
N ALA A 408 12.77 1.13 -6.65
CA ALA A 408 14.05 0.42 -6.84
C ALA A 408 13.92 -1.08 -6.61
N LEU A 409 13.32 -1.50 -5.49
CA LEU A 409 13.08 -2.91 -5.20
C LEU A 409 12.18 -3.58 -6.25
N ARG A 410 11.13 -2.88 -6.69
CA ARG A 410 10.24 -3.43 -7.73
C ARG A 410 10.95 -3.60 -9.07
N VAL A 411 11.81 -2.67 -9.43
CA VAL A 411 12.65 -2.75 -10.63
C VAL A 411 13.58 -3.96 -10.55
N GLU A 412 14.25 -4.18 -9.41
CA GLU A 412 15.09 -5.36 -9.17
C GLU A 412 14.29 -6.67 -9.34
N GLU A 413 13.12 -6.75 -8.72
CA GLU A 413 12.25 -7.94 -8.77
C GLU A 413 11.67 -8.19 -10.17
N ILE A 414 11.27 -7.15 -10.91
CA ILE A 414 10.84 -7.25 -12.32
C ILE A 414 11.97 -7.83 -13.18
N GLN A 415 13.19 -7.31 -13.01
CA GLN A 415 14.35 -7.79 -13.76
C GLN A 415 14.73 -9.22 -13.40
N ARG A 416 14.60 -9.61 -12.13
CA ARG A 416 14.83 -10.97 -11.66
C ARG A 416 13.81 -11.93 -12.26
N ALA A 417 12.53 -11.61 -12.13
CA ALA A 417 11.44 -12.42 -12.65
C ALA A 417 11.51 -12.61 -14.18
N ALA A 418 11.95 -11.59 -14.91
CA ALA A 418 12.10 -11.67 -16.37
C ALA A 418 13.17 -12.69 -16.82
N LYS A 419 14.20 -12.92 -16.00
CA LYS A 419 15.27 -13.89 -16.27
C LYS A 419 14.84 -15.34 -16.00
N GLU A 420 13.81 -15.55 -15.23
CA GLU A 420 13.28 -16.88 -14.95
C GLU A 420 12.57 -17.43 -16.20
N PRO A 421 13.01 -18.60 -16.75
CA PRO A 421 12.52 -19.09 -18.05
C PRO A 421 11.02 -19.40 -18.05
N ASP A 422 10.45 -19.75 -16.91
CA ASP A 422 9.06 -20.13 -16.77
C ASP A 422 8.11 -18.94 -16.55
N THR A 423 8.64 -17.74 -16.30
CA THR A 423 7.81 -16.54 -16.09
C THR A 423 7.09 -16.15 -17.37
N ALA A 424 5.78 -16.28 -17.36
CA ALA A 424 4.91 -15.90 -18.47
C ALA A 424 4.08 -14.63 -18.18
N VAL A 425 3.82 -14.34 -16.90
CA VAL A 425 3.01 -13.19 -16.49
C VAL A 425 3.69 -12.44 -15.36
N LEU A 426 3.89 -11.14 -15.54
CA LEU A 426 4.12 -10.19 -14.46
C LEU A 426 2.79 -9.56 -14.09
N LEU A 427 2.38 -9.66 -12.82
CA LEU A 427 1.16 -9.07 -12.28
C LEU A 427 1.54 -7.98 -11.28
N LEU A 428 1.03 -6.75 -11.48
CA LEU A 428 1.47 -5.56 -10.79
C LEU A 428 0.31 -4.68 -10.34
N ASP A 429 0.49 -3.97 -9.24
CA ASP A 429 -0.31 -2.80 -8.87
C ASP A 429 0.49 -1.51 -9.08
N VAL A 430 -0.19 -0.41 -9.31
CA VAL A 430 0.37 0.95 -9.21
C VAL A 430 -0.57 1.78 -8.38
N VAL A 431 -0.09 2.37 -7.29
CA VAL A 431 -0.92 3.14 -6.35
C VAL A 431 -0.56 4.61 -6.45
N LEU A 432 -1.57 5.44 -6.74
CA LEU A 432 -1.49 6.88 -6.86
C LEU A 432 -1.99 7.57 -5.58
N GLY A 433 -1.94 8.88 -5.57
CA GLY A 433 -2.45 9.74 -4.51
C GLY A 433 -1.36 10.47 -3.74
N HIS A 434 -1.78 11.22 -2.72
CA HIS A 434 -0.85 11.89 -1.82
C HIS A 434 0.04 10.88 -1.12
N GLY A 435 1.29 11.24 -0.86
CA GLY A 435 2.26 10.37 -0.22
C GLY A 435 2.96 9.38 -1.16
N ALA A 436 2.35 8.97 -2.28
CA ALA A 436 2.96 8.08 -3.25
C ALA A 436 4.04 8.78 -4.11
N ALA A 437 4.86 7.99 -4.81
CA ALA A 437 5.86 8.50 -5.75
C ALA A 437 5.23 9.46 -6.78
N VAL A 438 6.04 10.40 -7.27
CA VAL A 438 5.55 11.43 -8.22
C VAL A 438 5.17 10.83 -9.58
N ASP A 439 5.88 9.78 -9.99
CA ASP A 439 5.69 9.12 -11.29
C ASP A 439 5.87 7.60 -11.19
N PRO A 440 4.99 6.91 -10.42
CA PRO A 440 5.19 5.49 -10.11
C PRO A 440 5.18 4.58 -11.33
N ALA A 441 4.42 4.90 -12.39
CA ALA A 441 4.46 4.15 -13.65
C ALA A 441 5.73 4.43 -14.44
N GLY A 442 6.18 5.69 -14.50
CA GLY A 442 7.43 6.06 -15.16
C GLY A 442 8.66 5.43 -14.50
N ASP A 443 8.64 5.27 -13.18
CA ASP A 443 9.74 4.65 -12.44
C ASP A 443 9.92 3.16 -12.78
N ILE A 444 8.85 2.43 -13.14
CA ILE A 444 8.90 0.98 -13.46
C ILE A 444 8.84 0.68 -14.97
N ALA A 445 8.32 1.58 -15.81
CA ALA A 445 8.12 1.35 -17.23
C ALA A 445 9.40 0.89 -17.97
N PRO A 446 10.59 1.50 -17.75
CA PRO A 446 11.82 1.02 -18.39
C PRO A 446 12.18 -0.43 -18.04
N ALA A 447 11.90 -0.86 -16.80
CA ALA A 447 12.15 -2.24 -16.37
C ALA A 447 11.17 -3.21 -17.03
N LEU A 448 9.90 -2.84 -17.19
CA LEU A 448 8.90 -3.64 -17.89
C LEU A 448 9.25 -3.83 -19.37
N GLU A 449 9.67 -2.76 -20.05
CA GLU A 449 10.14 -2.83 -21.43
C GLU A 449 11.38 -3.74 -21.57
N ALA A 450 12.36 -3.59 -20.66
CA ALA A 450 13.55 -4.42 -20.64
C ALA A 450 13.20 -5.89 -20.39
N ALA A 451 12.28 -6.18 -19.48
CA ALA A 451 11.79 -7.52 -19.17
C ALA A 451 11.16 -8.18 -20.41
N ARG A 452 10.31 -7.46 -21.13
CA ARG A 452 9.65 -7.95 -22.35
C ARG A 452 10.66 -8.18 -23.49
N ARG A 453 11.60 -7.24 -23.69
CA ARG A 453 12.68 -7.41 -24.68
C ARG A 453 13.56 -8.62 -24.35
N HIS A 454 13.89 -8.82 -23.06
CA HIS A 454 14.64 -9.99 -22.61
C HIS A 454 13.89 -11.29 -22.92
N ALA A 455 12.62 -11.39 -22.58
CA ALA A 455 11.81 -12.56 -22.87
C ALA A 455 11.75 -12.84 -24.39
N GLN A 456 11.51 -11.82 -25.20
CA GLN A 456 11.43 -11.92 -26.66
C GLN A 456 12.77 -12.40 -27.29
N ALA A 457 13.90 -11.89 -26.81
CA ALA A 457 15.24 -12.32 -27.25
C ALA A 457 15.51 -13.80 -26.94
N HIS A 458 14.78 -14.40 -25.99
CA HIS A 458 14.83 -15.82 -25.65
C HIS A 458 13.65 -16.63 -26.24
N GLY A 459 12.94 -16.09 -27.23
CA GLY A 459 11.83 -16.77 -27.91
C GLY A 459 10.57 -16.95 -27.05
N ARG A 460 10.40 -16.14 -25.99
CA ARG A 460 9.26 -16.22 -25.06
C ARG A 460 8.37 -14.97 -25.14
N GLY A 461 7.07 -15.15 -24.97
CA GLY A 461 6.15 -14.06 -24.68
C GLY A 461 6.05 -13.83 -23.19
N LEU A 462 6.18 -12.57 -22.76
CA LEU A 462 5.95 -12.13 -21.39
C LEU A 462 4.77 -11.16 -21.36
N ALA A 463 3.68 -11.57 -20.72
CA ALA A 463 2.54 -10.72 -20.46
C ALA A 463 2.81 -9.84 -19.23
N VAL A 464 2.56 -8.55 -19.34
CA VAL A 464 2.53 -7.63 -18.20
C VAL A 464 1.08 -7.25 -17.97
N VAL A 465 0.55 -7.55 -16.79
CA VAL A 465 -0.82 -7.26 -16.38
C VAL A 465 -0.76 -6.35 -15.16
N ALA A 466 -1.48 -5.24 -15.19
CA ALA A 466 -1.44 -4.26 -14.11
C ALA A 466 -2.82 -3.71 -13.76
N SER A 467 -2.95 -3.19 -12.54
CA SER A 467 -4.03 -2.31 -12.14
C SER A 467 -3.48 -1.01 -11.56
N VAL A 468 -4.21 0.09 -11.78
CA VAL A 468 -3.85 1.40 -11.22
C VAL A 468 -4.89 1.81 -10.20
N VAL A 469 -4.48 1.92 -8.94
CA VAL A 469 -5.30 2.42 -7.84
C VAL A 469 -5.18 3.94 -7.80
N GLY A 470 -6.13 4.63 -8.39
CA GLY A 470 -6.05 6.09 -8.52
C GLY A 470 -7.35 6.72 -9.04
N THR A 471 -7.37 8.03 -9.01
CA THR A 471 -8.43 8.87 -9.56
C THR A 471 -7.89 9.89 -10.56
N THR A 472 -8.75 10.48 -11.35
CA THR A 472 -8.37 11.57 -12.28
C THR A 472 -7.92 12.84 -11.56
N ALA A 473 -8.27 12.99 -10.28
CA ALA A 473 -7.91 14.12 -9.45
C ALA A 473 -6.59 13.91 -8.66
N ASP A 474 -6.01 12.71 -8.70
CA ASP A 474 -4.73 12.44 -8.06
C ASP A 474 -3.59 13.22 -8.74
N PRO A 475 -2.60 13.70 -7.98
CA PRO A 475 -1.55 14.58 -8.50
C PRO A 475 -0.70 13.96 -9.60
N GLN A 476 -0.62 12.63 -9.67
CA GLN A 476 0.14 11.91 -10.69
C GLN A 476 -0.59 11.82 -12.05
N GLY A 477 -1.90 12.04 -12.07
CA GLY A 477 -2.72 11.95 -13.28
C GLY A 477 -2.98 10.51 -13.73
N LEU A 478 -4.11 9.92 -13.34
CA LEU A 478 -4.47 8.52 -13.64
C LEU A 478 -4.28 8.16 -15.12
N ALA A 479 -4.79 8.98 -16.04
CA ALA A 479 -4.69 8.71 -17.48
C ALA A 479 -3.23 8.69 -17.97
N ALA A 480 -2.38 9.60 -17.48
CA ALA A 480 -0.96 9.64 -17.84
C ALA A 480 -0.20 8.41 -17.32
N GLN A 481 -0.49 7.98 -16.09
CA GLN A 481 0.14 6.79 -15.51
C GLN A 481 -0.30 5.52 -16.23
N THR A 482 -1.59 5.39 -16.54
CA THR A 482 -2.13 4.27 -17.35
C THR A 482 -1.46 4.22 -18.72
N ALA A 483 -1.42 5.34 -19.44
CA ALA A 483 -0.82 5.41 -20.77
C ALA A 483 0.68 5.02 -20.78
N ARG A 484 1.43 5.37 -19.73
CA ARG A 484 2.84 4.95 -19.59
C ARG A 484 3.00 3.45 -19.43
N LEU A 485 2.17 2.82 -18.62
CA LEU A 485 2.17 1.37 -18.47
C LEU A 485 1.79 0.66 -19.79
N GLU A 486 0.76 1.19 -20.47
CA GLU A 486 0.32 0.65 -21.77
C GLU A 486 1.40 0.81 -22.84
N ALA A 487 2.09 1.96 -22.89
CA ALA A 487 3.22 2.18 -23.80
C ALA A 487 4.39 1.20 -23.53
N ALA A 488 4.63 0.83 -22.26
CA ALA A 488 5.57 -0.22 -21.88
C ALA A 488 5.06 -1.64 -22.19
N GLY A 489 3.83 -1.75 -22.73
CA GLY A 489 3.18 -2.99 -23.18
C GLY A 489 2.43 -3.74 -22.08
N ALA A 490 2.08 -3.07 -20.99
CA ALA A 490 1.21 -3.64 -19.98
C ALA A 490 -0.26 -3.61 -20.44
N TRP A 491 -1.01 -4.62 -20.03
CA TRP A 491 -2.46 -4.59 -20.09
C TRP A 491 -2.98 -4.06 -18.75
N VAL A 492 -3.49 -2.83 -18.75
CA VAL A 492 -4.02 -2.19 -17.55
C VAL A 492 -5.50 -2.50 -17.42
N LEU A 493 -5.90 -3.04 -16.29
CA LEU A 493 -7.27 -3.44 -15.97
C LEU A 493 -7.89 -2.51 -14.91
N PRO A 494 -9.22 -2.37 -14.89
CA PRO A 494 -9.91 -1.41 -14.02
C PRO A 494 -9.75 -1.69 -12.52
N SER A 495 -9.45 -2.95 -12.15
CA SER A 495 -9.29 -3.35 -10.76
C SER A 495 -8.22 -4.42 -10.59
N ASN A 496 -7.72 -4.54 -9.37
CA ASN A 496 -6.79 -5.59 -9.00
C ASN A 496 -7.39 -7.00 -9.18
N ALA A 497 -8.67 -7.16 -8.85
CA ALA A 497 -9.37 -8.43 -9.04
C ALA A 497 -9.42 -8.86 -10.51
N GLN A 498 -9.72 -7.93 -11.43
CA GLN A 498 -9.69 -8.25 -12.87
C GLN A 498 -8.28 -8.53 -13.36
N ALA A 499 -7.27 -7.81 -12.86
CA ALA A 499 -5.87 -8.07 -13.20
C ALA A 499 -5.42 -9.48 -12.76
N ALA A 500 -5.77 -9.90 -11.55
CA ALA A 500 -5.47 -11.24 -11.05
C ALA A 500 -6.19 -12.34 -11.87
N ARG A 501 -7.48 -12.15 -12.20
CA ARG A 501 -8.23 -13.08 -13.07
C ARG A 501 -7.60 -13.16 -14.48
N ALA A 502 -7.19 -12.03 -15.05
CA ALA A 502 -6.51 -12.00 -16.35
C ALA A 502 -5.19 -12.76 -16.31
N ALA A 503 -4.40 -12.58 -15.25
CA ALA A 503 -3.16 -13.34 -15.05
C ALA A 503 -3.42 -14.85 -14.97
N ALA A 504 -4.47 -15.26 -14.23
CA ALA A 504 -4.89 -16.66 -14.19
C ALA A 504 -5.33 -17.19 -15.56
N CYS A 505 -6.12 -16.42 -16.31
CA CYS A 505 -6.54 -16.80 -17.66
C CYS A 505 -5.35 -16.98 -18.62
N ILE A 506 -4.30 -16.16 -18.49
CA ILE A 506 -3.12 -16.25 -19.35
C ILE A 506 -2.24 -17.44 -18.95
N ALA A 507 -1.99 -17.64 -17.65
CA ALA A 507 -1.05 -18.65 -17.15
C ALA A 507 -1.69 -20.03 -17.01
N GLY A 508 -2.97 -20.09 -16.62
CA GLY A 508 -3.68 -21.33 -16.31
C GLY A 508 -4.07 -22.19 -17.52
N GLU A 509 -4.69 -23.32 -17.24
CA GLU A 509 -5.26 -24.18 -18.26
C GLU A 509 -6.38 -23.50 -19.06
N PRO A 510 -6.71 -23.95 -20.28
CA PRO A 510 -7.78 -23.36 -21.09
C PRO A 510 -9.13 -23.25 -20.36
N ARG A 511 -9.49 -24.25 -19.55
CA ARG A 511 -10.73 -24.25 -18.75
C ARG A 511 -10.87 -23.05 -17.80
N VAL A 512 -9.75 -22.50 -17.31
CA VAL A 512 -9.77 -21.30 -16.45
C VAL A 512 -10.28 -20.09 -17.23
N ALA A 513 -9.79 -19.92 -18.45
CA ALA A 513 -10.24 -18.84 -19.31
C ALA A 513 -11.70 -19.04 -19.75
N GLU A 514 -12.10 -20.27 -20.08
CA GLU A 514 -13.47 -20.62 -20.43
C GLU A 514 -14.44 -20.32 -19.26
N ALA A 515 -14.11 -20.76 -18.05
CA ALA A 515 -14.94 -20.51 -16.86
C ALA A 515 -15.16 -19.02 -16.57
N LEU A 516 -14.12 -18.19 -16.70
CA LEU A 516 -14.18 -16.77 -16.36
C LEU A 516 -14.70 -15.86 -17.50
N LEU A 517 -14.54 -16.29 -18.75
CA LEU A 517 -14.86 -15.47 -19.92
C LEU A 517 -16.13 -15.90 -20.65
N ASP A 518 -16.52 -17.19 -20.54
CA ASP A 518 -17.67 -17.79 -21.23
C ASP A 518 -18.78 -18.20 -20.26
N GLY A 519 -18.44 -18.58 -19.02
CA GLY A 519 -19.39 -18.78 -17.94
C GLY A 519 -19.89 -17.42 -17.45
N GLY A 520 -21.10 -17.09 -17.73
CA GLY A 520 -21.76 -16.00 -16.99
C GLY A 520 -21.66 -16.31 -15.50
N ALA A 521 -21.26 -15.32 -14.72
CA ALA A 521 -20.96 -15.32 -13.29
C ALA A 521 -21.71 -16.34 -12.47
#